data_4f410baab2469996e788582fd428434a
#
_entry.id   4f410baab2469996e788582fd428434a
#
_cell.length_a   1.000
_cell.length_b   1.000
_cell.length_c   1.000
_cell.angle_alpha   90.00
_cell.angle_beta   90.00
_cell.angle_gamma   90.00
#
_symmetry.space_group_name_H-M   'P 1'
#
loop_
_entity.id
_entity.type
_entity.pdbx_description
1 polymer ?
#
loop_
_entity_poly.entity_id
_entity_poly.type
_entity_poly.pdbx_seq_one_letter_code
_entity_poly.pdbx_strand_id
1 'polypeptide(L)'
;MKKIVVLLAVSLSLLACKSEADKNEKIAQDNIKFYSKVWDEVINEGKVAVLDSAYAPDVVLHTVPEIKGAANAKAYYANYVAGFSNREFKVIETFAQGNKLTKYWRFKGTHTGDFFGIPATGKTINVEGCTIATIVNGKITEERDFFDNLEFLRQLGLMPR
;
A
#
# COMPACT_ATOMS: atom_id res chain seq x y z
N MET A 1 10.31 25.69 47.86
CA MET A 1 11.12 24.81 47.00
C MET A 1 10.31 23.70 46.35
N LYS A 2 9.37 23.00 47.02
CA LYS A 2 8.54 21.92 46.43
C LYS A 2 7.66 22.35 45.25
N LYS A 3 7.14 23.58 45.22
CA LYS A 3 6.27 24.05 44.11
C LYS A 3 7.01 24.32 42.78
N ILE A 4 8.30 24.69 42.85
CA ILE A 4 9.12 24.97 41.67
C ILE A 4 9.50 23.66 40.98
N VAL A 5 9.79 22.59 41.75
CA VAL A 5 10.14 21.27 41.22
C VAL A 5 8.96 20.65 40.43
N VAL A 6 7.72 20.82 40.89
CA VAL A 6 6.52 20.31 40.23
C VAL A 6 6.28 21.02 38.89
N LEU A 7 6.49 22.34 38.83
CA LEU A 7 6.34 23.10 37.58
C LEU A 7 7.41 22.71 36.53
N LEU A 8 8.64 22.43 36.93
CA LEU A 8 9.70 21.97 36.03
C LEU A 8 9.40 20.56 35.48
N ALA A 9 8.87 19.65 36.30
CA ALA A 9 8.54 18.30 35.86
C ALA A 9 7.38 18.29 34.85
N VAL A 10 6.38 19.15 35.01
CA VAL A 10 5.26 19.29 34.07
C VAL A 10 5.72 19.90 32.75
N SER A 11 6.63 20.88 32.77
CA SER A 11 7.16 21.46 31.51
C SER A 11 8.03 20.49 30.72
N LEU A 12 8.83 19.65 31.38
CA LEU A 12 9.63 18.61 30.70
C LEU A 12 8.75 17.53 30.05
N SER A 13 7.65 17.12 30.69
CA SER A 13 6.74 16.13 30.13
C SER A 13 6.00 16.64 28.90
N LEU A 14 5.65 17.91 28.84
CA LEU A 14 5.00 18.53 27.68
C LEU A 14 5.96 18.65 26.48
N LEU A 15 7.25 18.95 26.72
CA LEU A 15 8.27 19.02 25.68
C LEU A 15 8.58 17.63 25.10
N ALA A 16 8.66 16.59 25.93
CA ALA A 16 8.88 15.22 25.47
C ALA A 16 7.72 14.72 24.61
N CYS A 17 6.48 14.99 25.00
CA CYS A 17 5.29 14.60 24.27
C CYS A 17 5.22 15.27 22.88
N LYS A 18 5.59 16.55 22.77
CA LYS A 18 5.66 17.27 21.50
C LYS A 18 6.73 16.70 20.57
N SER A 19 7.90 16.38 21.10
CA SER A 19 9.00 15.78 20.33
C SER A 19 8.64 14.40 19.75
N GLU A 20 7.86 13.59 20.45
CA GLU A 20 7.44 12.28 19.99
C GLU A 20 6.33 12.39 18.93
N ALA A 21 5.41 13.33 19.08
CA ALA A 21 4.38 13.62 18.07
C ALA A 21 5.01 14.10 16.75
N ASP A 22 5.96 15.02 16.82
CA ASP A 22 6.68 15.54 15.66
C ASP A 22 7.47 14.42 14.93
N LYS A 23 8.07 13.50 15.69
CA LYS A 23 8.78 12.34 15.15
C LYS A 23 7.84 11.38 14.43
N ASN A 24 6.68 11.07 15.03
CA ASN A 24 5.68 10.20 14.44
C ASN A 24 5.07 10.81 13.17
N GLU A 25 4.85 12.12 13.16
CA GLU A 25 4.38 12.84 11.96
C GLU A 25 5.43 12.74 10.84
N LYS A 26 6.71 12.97 11.15
CA LYS A 26 7.79 12.83 10.17
C LYS A 26 7.84 11.42 9.57
N ILE A 27 7.75 10.39 10.40
CA ILE A 27 7.70 8.98 9.95
C ILE A 27 6.52 8.76 9.01
N ALA A 28 5.34 9.27 9.36
CA ALA A 28 4.14 9.15 8.54
C ALA A 28 4.33 9.80 7.16
N GLN A 29 4.88 11.01 7.11
CA GLN A 29 5.14 11.72 5.85
C GLN A 29 6.20 11.03 4.97
N ASP A 30 7.27 10.53 5.58
CA ASP A 30 8.32 9.78 4.86
C ASP A 30 7.73 8.46 4.31
N ASN A 31 6.88 7.76 5.07
CA ASN A 31 6.20 6.55 4.65
C ASN A 31 5.20 6.80 3.50
N ILE A 32 4.44 7.91 3.53
CA ILE A 32 3.56 8.30 2.42
C ILE A 32 4.35 8.47 1.12
N LYS A 33 5.44 9.22 1.17
CA LYS A 33 6.29 9.48 -0.01
C LYS A 33 6.89 8.18 -0.56
N PHE A 34 7.48 7.37 0.32
CA PHE A 34 8.06 6.08 -0.03
C PHE A 34 7.02 5.17 -0.69
N TYR A 35 5.89 4.97 -0.04
CA TYR A 35 4.84 4.05 -0.47
C TYR A 35 4.20 4.49 -1.81
N SER A 36 3.93 5.78 -1.96
CA SER A 36 3.38 6.32 -3.20
C SER A 36 4.33 6.11 -4.39
N LYS A 37 5.64 6.35 -4.19
CA LYS A 37 6.66 6.12 -5.20
C LYS A 37 6.75 4.65 -5.60
N VAL A 38 6.78 3.74 -4.63
CA VAL A 38 6.84 2.29 -4.90
C VAL A 38 5.69 1.86 -5.80
N TRP A 39 4.45 2.24 -5.48
CA TRP A 39 3.29 1.79 -6.24
C TRP A 39 3.14 2.47 -7.60
N ASP A 40 3.62 3.70 -7.75
CA ASP A 40 3.73 4.35 -9.05
C ASP A 40 4.70 3.60 -9.97
N GLU A 41 5.91 3.32 -9.49
CA GLU A 41 6.93 2.59 -10.25
C GLU A 41 6.47 1.15 -10.58
N VAL A 42 5.84 0.44 -9.64
CA VAL A 42 5.40 -0.95 -9.84
C VAL A 42 4.26 -1.03 -10.84
N ILE A 43 3.19 -0.27 -10.64
CA ILE A 43 1.98 -0.45 -11.45
C ILE A 43 2.03 0.38 -12.74
N ASN A 44 2.36 1.67 -12.66
CA ASN A 44 2.36 2.54 -13.83
C ASN A 44 3.55 2.27 -14.75
N GLU A 45 4.75 2.13 -14.19
CA GLU A 45 5.96 1.90 -14.97
C GLU A 45 6.28 0.40 -15.20
N GLY A 46 5.61 -0.51 -14.49
CA GLY A 46 5.82 -1.96 -14.62
C GLY A 46 7.10 -2.47 -13.97
N LYS A 47 7.74 -1.66 -13.12
CA LYS A 47 9.02 -1.98 -12.47
C LYS A 47 8.84 -2.87 -11.23
N VAL A 48 8.36 -4.10 -11.43
CA VAL A 48 8.08 -5.04 -10.33
C VAL A 48 9.32 -5.33 -9.46
N ALA A 49 10.52 -5.20 -10.01
CA ALA A 49 11.79 -5.40 -9.27
C ALA A 49 11.98 -4.41 -8.12
N VAL A 50 11.30 -3.27 -8.12
CA VAL A 50 11.31 -2.30 -6.99
C VAL A 50 10.87 -2.96 -5.69
N LEU A 51 9.96 -3.95 -5.75
CA LEU A 51 9.48 -4.69 -4.60
C LEU A 51 10.57 -5.50 -3.88
N ASP A 52 11.67 -5.88 -4.55
CA ASP A 52 12.80 -6.56 -3.92
C ASP A 52 13.47 -5.70 -2.83
N SER A 53 13.45 -4.39 -3.03
CA SER A 53 13.99 -3.43 -2.06
C SER A 53 12.92 -2.83 -1.16
N ALA A 54 11.65 -2.80 -1.57
CA ALA A 54 10.56 -2.17 -0.84
C ALA A 54 9.95 -3.08 0.23
N TYR A 55 9.87 -4.38 -0.01
CA TYR A 55 9.33 -5.34 0.96
C TYR A 55 10.34 -5.76 2.01
N ALA A 56 9.84 -6.01 3.23
CA ALA A 56 10.57 -6.79 4.22
C ALA A 56 10.66 -8.25 3.77
N PRO A 57 11.73 -9.00 4.13
CA PRO A 57 11.86 -10.41 3.72
C PRO A 57 10.67 -11.30 4.11
N ASP A 58 10.04 -11.00 5.23
CA ASP A 58 8.93 -11.69 5.86
C ASP A 58 7.57 -10.99 5.68
N VAL A 59 7.45 -10.09 4.70
CA VAL A 59 6.20 -9.37 4.43
C VAL A 59 4.99 -10.30 4.34
N VAL A 60 3.85 -9.83 4.86
CA VAL A 60 2.57 -10.55 4.79
C VAL A 60 1.57 -9.73 3.98
N LEU A 61 1.05 -10.32 2.91
CA LEU A 61 -0.16 -9.82 2.24
C LEU A 61 -1.35 -10.59 2.82
N HIS A 62 -2.27 -9.84 3.41
CA HIS A 62 -3.49 -10.41 4.01
C HIS A 62 -4.55 -10.70 2.94
N THR A 63 -4.21 -11.59 2.02
CA THR A 63 -5.10 -12.19 1.01
C THR A 63 -5.76 -13.45 1.58
N VAL A 64 -6.58 -14.14 0.79
CA VAL A 64 -7.15 -15.45 1.13
C VAL A 64 -6.80 -16.45 0.03
N PRO A 65 -5.88 -17.40 0.27
CA PRO A 65 -5.01 -17.57 1.47
C PRO A 65 -3.98 -16.42 1.62
N GLU A 66 -3.41 -16.27 2.83
CA GLU A 66 -2.33 -15.30 3.06
C GLU A 66 -1.09 -15.60 2.22
N ILE A 67 -0.46 -14.55 1.71
CA ILE A 67 0.82 -14.63 1.00
C ILE A 67 1.92 -14.13 1.92
N LYS A 68 2.97 -14.93 2.11
CA LYS A 68 4.10 -14.63 2.99
C LYS A 68 5.40 -14.61 2.22
N GLY A 69 6.25 -13.64 2.59
CA GLY A 69 7.58 -13.45 2.06
C GLY A 69 7.64 -12.61 0.77
N ALA A 70 8.72 -11.84 0.65
CA ALA A 70 8.88 -10.83 -0.40
C ALA A 70 8.80 -11.41 -1.82
N ALA A 71 9.36 -12.60 -2.07
CA ALA A 71 9.33 -13.22 -3.38
C ALA A 71 7.90 -13.57 -3.82
N ASN A 72 7.10 -14.14 -2.92
CA ASN A 72 5.70 -14.50 -3.20
C ASN A 72 4.83 -13.25 -3.35
N ALA A 73 5.03 -12.23 -2.51
CA ALA A 73 4.34 -10.95 -2.61
C ALA A 73 4.64 -10.24 -3.94
N LYS A 74 5.90 -10.23 -4.36
CA LYS A 74 6.31 -9.71 -5.66
C LYS A 74 5.64 -10.47 -6.82
N ALA A 75 5.63 -11.81 -6.77
CA ALA A 75 4.99 -12.63 -7.78
C ALA A 75 3.48 -12.35 -7.88
N TYR A 76 2.81 -12.11 -6.75
CA TYR A 76 1.40 -11.74 -6.71
C TYR A 76 1.12 -10.45 -7.50
N TYR A 77 1.86 -9.38 -7.24
CA TYR A 77 1.66 -8.11 -7.94
C TYR A 77 2.18 -8.11 -9.38
N ALA A 78 3.13 -9.00 -9.71
CA ALA A 78 3.58 -9.20 -11.08
C ALA A 78 2.44 -9.64 -12.01
N ASN A 79 1.42 -10.36 -11.50
CA ASN A 79 0.23 -10.73 -12.29
C ASN A 79 -0.57 -9.51 -12.72
N TYR A 80 -0.67 -8.45 -11.90
CA TYR A 80 -1.35 -7.21 -12.30
C TYR A 80 -0.59 -6.49 -13.42
N VAL A 81 0.75 -6.50 -13.35
CA VAL A 81 1.59 -5.87 -14.38
C VAL A 81 1.56 -6.66 -15.69
N ALA A 82 1.60 -7.99 -15.62
CA ALA A 82 1.55 -8.87 -16.79
C ALA A 82 0.15 -8.95 -17.41
N GLY A 83 -0.89 -9.00 -16.60
CA GLY A 83 -2.27 -9.17 -17.03
C GLY A 83 -2.87 -7.92 -17.68
N PHE A 84 -2.39 -6.73 -17.33
CA PHE A 84 -3.01 -5.48 -17.78
C PHE A 84 -2.03 -4.59 -18.56
N SER A 85 -2.47 -4.07 -19.71
CA SER A 85 -1.86 -2.96 -20.43
C SER A 85 -2.59 -1.65 -20.15
N ASN A 86 -2.03 -0.52 -20.61
CA ASN A 86 -2.61 0.83 -20.42
C ASN A 86 -3.00 1.09 -18.95
N ARG A 87 -2.11 0.66 -18.04
CA ARG A 87 -2.34 0.79 -16.61
C ARG A 87 -2.27 2.25 -16.18
N GLU A 88 -3.25 2.65 -15.39
CA GLU A 88 -3.29 3.93 -14.68
C GLU A 88 -3.65 3.63 -13.21
N PHE A 89 -2.65 3.71 -12.35
CA PHE A 89 -2.84 3.61 -10.90
C PHE A 89 -2.70 5.00 -10.30
N LYS A 90 -3.75 5.43 -9.63
CA LYS A 90 -3.79 6.76 -9.00
C LYS A 90 -4.14 6.63 -7.53
N VAL A 91 -3.25 7.10 -6.67
CA VAL A 91 -3.57 7.34 -5.26
C VAL A 91 -4.42 8.61 -5.18
N ILE A 92 -5.62 8.51 -4.65
CA ILE A 92 -6.59 9.60 -4.51
C ILE A 92 -6.37 10.31 -3.20
N GLU A 93 -6.21 9.54 -2.13
CA GLU A 93 -6.04 10.05 -0.77
C GLU A 93 -5.18 9.10 0.07
N THR A 94 -4.42 9.64 1.00
CA THR A 94 -3.57 8.85 1.90
C THR A 94 -3.62 9.43 3.31
N PHE A 95 -3.80 8.55 4.29
CA PHE A 95 -3.69 8.85 5.70
C PHE A 95 -2.56 8.01 6.32
N ALA A 96 -1.78 8.60 7.20
CA ALA A 96 -0.76 7.85 7.92
C ALA A 96 -0.59 8.35 9.35
N GLN A 97 -0.24 7.43 10.23
CA GLN A 97 0.15 7.70 11.61
C GLN A 97 1.32 6.79 11.98
N GLY A 98 2.50 7.36 12.18
CA GLY A 98 3.72 6.58 12.40
C GLY A 98 3.95 5.55 11.28
N ASN A 99 3.96 4.29 11.64
CA ASN A 99 4.21 3.18 10.72
C ASN A 99 2.96 2.66 9.98
N LYS A 100 1.77 3.11 10.32
CA LYS A 100 0.52 2.69 9.66
C LYS A 100 0.12 3.70 8.60
N LEU A 101 -0.27 3.17 7.44
CA LEU A 101 -0.71 3.97 6.30
C LEU A 101 -1.97 3.35 5.71
N THR A 102 -2.91 4.20 5.32
CA THR A 102 -4.09 3.83 4.54
C THR A 102 -4.10 4.68 3.28
N LYS A 103 -4.20 4.06 2.10
CA LYS A 103 -4.40 4.77 0.83
C LYS A 103 -5.73 4.39 0.21
N TYR A 104 -6.45 5.37 -0.30
CA TYR A 104 -7.56 5.20 -1.23
C TYR A 104 -7.04 5.40 -2.64
N TRP A 105 -7.33 4.45 -3.54
CA TRP A 105 -6.75 4.40 -4.87
C TRP A 105 -7.77 4.02 -5.94
N ARG A 106 -7.43 4.32 -7.19
CA ARG A 106 -8.11 3.85 -8.39
C ARG A 106 -7.12 3.12 -9.28
N PHE A 107 -7.52 1.99 -9.82
CA PHE A 107 -6.79 1.25 -10.84
C PHE A 107 -7.64 1.09 -12.09
N LYS A 108 -7.08 1.50 -13.23
CA LYS A 108 -7.65 1.33 -14.56
C LYS A 108 -6.64 0.59 -15.42
N GLY A 109 -7.10 -0.33 -16.28
CA GLY A 109 -6.25 -1.08 -17.20
C GLY A 109 -7.06 -1.92 -18.16
N THR A 110 -6.44 -2.35 -19.25
CA THR A 110 -7.03 -3.27 -20.23
C THR A 110 -6.43 -4.66 -20.03
N HIS A 111 -7.28 -5.66 -19.84
CA HIS A 111 -6.87 -7.05 -19.61
C HIS A 111 -6.40 -7.69 -20.91
N THR A 112 -5.10 -7.68 -21.15
CA THR A 112 -4.47 -8.11 -22.40
C THR A 112 -3.48 -9.26 -22.24
N GLY A 113 -3.18 -9.68 -21.01
CA GLY A 113 -2.30 -10.81 -20.69
C GLY A 113 -3.00 -11.81 -19.78
N ASP A 114 -2.29 -12.87 -19.41
CA ASP A 114 -2.77 -13.81 -18.38
C ASP A 114 -2.81 -13.10 -17.02
N PHE A 115 -3.91 -13.29 -16.30
CA PHE A 115 -4.10 -12.75 -14.95
C PHE A 115 -4.55 -13.87 -14.00
N PHE A 116 -3.62 -14.40 -13.21
CA PHE A 116 -3.84 -15.56 -12.33
C PHE A 116 -4.47 -16.77 -13.06
N GLY A 117 -4.02 -17.10 -14.27
CA GLY A 117 -4.57 -18.18 -15.09
C GLY A 117 -5.84 -17.82 -15.84
N ILE A 118 -6.30 -16.59 -15.78
CA ILE A 118 -7.43 -16.10 -16.58
C ILE A 118 -6.89 -15.55 -17.90
N PRO A 119 -7.24 -16.13 -19.05
CA PRO A 119 -6.81 -15.63 -20.35
C PRO A 119 -7.33 -14.21 -20.62
N ALA A 120 -6.56 -13.43 -21.40
CA ALA A 120 -6.90 -12.07 -21.78
C ALA A 120 -8.33 -11.94 -22.31
N THR A 121 -9.14 -11.08 -21.70
CA THR A 121 -10.53 -10.82 -22.10
C THR A 121 -10.68 -9.61 -23.04
N GLY A 122 -9.63 -8.80 -23.18
CA GLY A 122 -9.65 -7.53 -23.91
C GLY A 122 -10.51 -6.44 -23.25
N LYS A 123 -11.06 -6.70 -22.05
CA LYS A 123 -11.91 -5.75 -21.35
C LYS A 123 -11.09 -4.72 -20.57
N THR A 124 -11.62 -3.51 -20.47
CA THR A 124 -11.07 -2.47 -19.62
C THR A 124 -11.77 -2.48 -18.28
N ILE A 125 -10.98 -2.42 -17.21
CA ILE A 125 -11.48 -2.26 -15.85
C ILE A 125 -11.20 -0.84 -15.35
N ASN A 126 -12.03 -0.39 -14.40
CA ASN A 126 -11.84 0.82 -13.62
C ASN A 126 -12.43 0.58 -12.23
N VAL A 127 -11.58 0.29 -11.29
CA VAL A 127 -11.97 -0.08 -9.92
C VAL A 127 -11.27 0.83 -8.91
N GLU A 128 -11.93 1.02 -7.80
CA GLU A 128 -11.38 1.75 -6.65
C GLU A 128 -11.24 0.81 -5.46
N GLY A 129 -10.30 1.13 -4.60
CA GLY A 129 -10.05 0.33 -3.42
C GLY A 129 -9.27 1.08 -2.37
N CYS A 130 -9.08 0.41 -1.26
CA CYS A 130 -8.33 0.91 -0.11
C CYS A 130 -7.29 -0.12 0.29
N THR A 131 -6.07 0.33 0.57
CA THR A 131 -5.02 -0.51 1.14
C THR A 131 -4.66 -0.02 2.53
N ILE A 132 -4.55 -0.95 3.48
CA ILE A 132 -3.93 -0.70 4.78
C ILE A 132 -2.54 -1.32 4.74
N ALA A 133 -1.49 -0.54 5.00
CA ALA A 133 -0.11 -0.99 5.01
C ALA A 133 0.59 -0.68 6.34
N THR A 134 1.55 -1.53 6.70
CA THR A 134 2.51 -1.27 7.77
C THR A 134 3.89 -1.12 7.16
N ILE A 135 4.58 -0.02 7.51
CA ILE A 135 5.92 0.29 7.00
C ILE A 135 6.83 0.50 8.19
N VAL A 136 7.86 -0.34 8.29
CA VAL A 136 8.83 -0.28 9.40
C VAL A 136 10.23 -0.14 8.80
N ASN A 137 10.98 0.86 9.25
CA ASN A 137 12.36 1.13 8.79
C ASN A 137 12.48 1.19 7.26
N GLY A 138 11.51 1.84 6.59
CA GLY A 138 11.49 1.98 5.13
C GLY A 138 11.21 0.69 4.36
N LYS A 139 10.61 -0.32 5.01
CA LYS A 139 10.17 -1.57 4.39
C LYS A 139 8.68 -1.79 4.65
N ILE A 140 7.97 -2.23 3.63
CA ILE A 140 6.58 -2.69 3.76
C ILE A 140 6.61 -4.06 4.42
N THR A 141 5.98 -4.19 5.60
CA THR A 141 5.92 -5.43 6.37
C THR A 141 4.58 -6.13 6.28
N GLU A 142 3.51 -5.37 6.03
CA GLU A 142 2.16 -5.91 5.88
C GLU A 142 1.37 -5.07 4.88
N GLU A 143 0.47 -5.73 4.13
CA GLU A 143 -0.53 -5.07 3.29
C GLU A 143 -1.85 -5.82 3.31
N ARG A 144 -2.94 -5.07 3.22
CA ARG A 144 -4.28 -5.60 3.04
C ARG A 144 -5.05 -4.70 2.09
N ASP A 145 -5.44 -5.26 0.95
CA ASP A 145 -6.25 -4.58 -0.05
C ASP A 145 -7.73 -4.91 0.11
N PHE A 146 -8.56 -3.88 -0.05
CA PHE A 146 -10.01 -3.97 -0.07
C PHE A 146 -10.51 -3.30 -1.33
N PHE A 147 -11.21 -4.04 -2.17
CA PHE A 147 -11.90 -3.50 -3.35
C PHE A 147 -13.08 -4.43 -3.70
N ASP A 148 -13.97 -3.97 -4.54
CA ASP A 148 -15.11 -4.77 -4.98
C ASP A 148 -14.67 -5.81 -6.01
N ASN A 149 -14.37 -7.03 -5.52
CA ASN A 149 -13.97 -8.15 -6.35
C ASN A 149 -15.08 -8.59 -7.30
N LEU A 150 -16.35 -8.46 -6.91
CA LEU A 150 -17.47 -8.82 -7.77
C LEU A 150 -17.57 -7.87 -8.96
N GLU A 151 -17.46 -6.58 -8.71
CA GLU A 151 -17.45 -5.56 -9.75
C GLU A 151 -16.23 -5.72 -10.68
N PHE A 152 -15.06 -6.03 -10.12
CA PHE A 152 -13.84 -6.33 -10.88
C PHE A 152 -14.07 -7.50 -11.86
N LEU A 153 -14.59 -8.63 -11.38
CA LEU A 153 -14.89 -9.81 -12.20
C LEU A 153 -15.99 -9.51 -13.24
N ARG A 154 -17.00 -8.70 -12.89
CA ARG A 154 -18.05 -8.26 -13.79
C ARG A 154 -17.49 -7.42 -14.94
N GLN A 155 -16.60 -6.49 -14.66
CA GLN A 155 -15.93 -5.66 -15.68
C GLN A 155 -15.04 -6.52 -16.60
N LEU A 156 -14.41 -7.57 -16.08
CA LEU A 156 -13.68 -8.55 -16.89
C LEU A 156 -14.60 -9.43 -17.77
N GLY A 157 -15.91 -9.41 -17.54
CA GLY A 157 -16.88 -10.25 -18.26
C GLY A 157 -16.92 -11.69 -17.77
N LEU A 158 -16.46 -11.97 -16.56
CA LEU A 158 -16.39 -13.30 -15.95
C LEU A 158 -17.61 -13.61 -15.08
N MET A 159 -18.47 -12.62 -14.84
CA MET A 159 -19.70 -12.76 -14.07
C MET A 159 -20.91 -12.29 -14.88
N PRO A 160 -22.09 -12.90 -14.71
CA PRO A 160 -23.33 -12.42 -15.33
C PRO A 160 -23.62 -10.96 -14.93
N ARG A 161 -24.28 -10.24 -15.83
CA ARG A 161 -24.81 -8.90 -15.57
C ARG A 161 -26.04 -8.96 -14.70
#